data_671a6eb47bce404ac34d3f94fb2ed44e
#
_entry.id   671a6eb47bce404ac34d3f94fb2ed44e
#
_cell.length_a   1.000
_cell.length_b   1.000
_cell.length_c   1.000
_cell.angle_alpha   90.00
_cell.angle_beta   90.00
_cell.angle_gamma   90.00
#
_symmetry.space_group_name_H-M   'P 1'
#
loop_
_entity.id
_entity.type
_entity.pdbx_description
1 polymer ?
#
loop_
_entity_poly.entity_id
_entity_poly.type
_entity_poly.pdbx_seq_one_letter_code
_entity_poly.pdbx_strand_id
1 'polypeptide(L)'
;MAVIEVEGLCRTYRSRKGIVRQRRSEVEALRGIDFAIERGELFGLLGPNGAGKTTTIKILATLLLPSSGSARVLGFDPAREPGKVRQRIGHVFGGDRGMYDRLSALDNLRYFADLYRVPVREKRARIAELLDLVGLTGRERERVETYSRGMRQRLHIARGLLHDPEVLFLDEPTIGLDPVGAREVRETVAALRTQGKTILLTTHYMYEADELCQRIAVINDGKLAAAGTPSELKARVRDRTVVEVETFGIDDAVLERLRLLEGVASVATETREQAVVILVQSNSGAELVQRLLRELDSTNVGRVITREPTLEDAYVDLVQSA
;
A
#
# COMPACT_ATOMS: atom_id res chain seq x y z
N MET A 1 6.52 -21.48 -6.32
CA MET A 1 6.59 -21.20 -7.79
C MET A 1 5.95 -19.84 -8.01
N ALA A 2 6.71 -18.92 -8.59
CA ALA A 2 6.23 -17.55 -8.78
C ALA A 2 5.00 -17.52 -9.71
N VAL A 3 4.01 -16.76 -9.34
CA VAL A 3 2.78 -16.51 -10.13
C VAL A 3 2.74 -15.10 -10.70
N ILE A 4 3.55 -14.19 -10.16
CA ILE A 4 3.81 -12.89 -10.73
C ILE A 4 5.32 -12.74 -10.82
N GLU A 5 5.82 -12.38 -12.00
CA GLU A 5 7.23 -12.13 -12.28
C GLU A 5 7.34 -10.79 -12.99
N VAL A 6 8.23 -9.94 -12.52
CA VAL A 6 8.49 -8.60 -13.06
C VAL A 6 9.99 -8.44 -13.24
N GLU A 7 10.44 -8.11 -14.47
CA GLU A 7 11.84 -8.02 -14.85
C GLU A 7 12.11 -6.72 -15.60
N GLY A 8 12.96 -5.86 -15.03
CA GLY A 8 13.37 -4.59 -15.61
C GLY A 8 12.21 -3.69 -16.02
N LEU A 9 11.07 -3.73 -15.30
CA LEU A 9 9.84 -3.09 -15.72
C LEU A 9 9.96 -1.56 -15.66
N CYS A 10 9.78 -0.92 -16.81
CA CYS A 10 9.82 0.53 -16.95
C CYS A 10 8.50 1.11 -17.44
N ARG A 11 8.18 2.33 -16.99
CA ARG A 11 7.08 3.10 -17.54
C ARG A 11 7.38 4.59 -17.55
N THR A 12 7.37 5.19 -18.74
CA THR A 12 7.49 6.62 -18.96
C THR A 12 6.17 7.19 -19.48
N TYR A 13 5.65 8.20 -18.80
CA TYR A 13 4.52 8.98 -19.27
C TYR A 13 5.01 10.20 -20.04
N ARG A 14 4.46 10.37 -21.25
CA ARG A 14 4.75 11.53 -22.10
C ARG A 14 3.51 12.39 -22.21
N SER A 15 3.59 13.63 -21.75
CA SER A 15 2.50 14.58 -21.88
C SER A 15 2.95 15.80 -22.67
N ARG A 16 2.00 16.38 -23.42
CA ARG A 16 2.19 17.65 -24.14
C ARG A 16 1.26 18.67 -23.47
N LYS A 17 1.83 19.66 -22.78
CA LYS A 17 1.06 20.77 -22.19
C LYS A 17 1.23 22.03 -23.03
N GLY A 18 0.11 22.70 -23.33
CA GLY A 18 0.04 23.99 -24.03
C GLY A 18 -0.46 23.86 -25.46
N ILE A 19 -1.33 24.83 -25.88
CA ILE A 19 -1.93 24.88 -27.23
C ILE A 19 -0.98 25.55 -28.21
N VAL A 20 -0.20 26.56 -27.78
CA VAL A 20 0.67 27.37 -28.65
C VAL A 20 2.15 27.05 -28.47
N ARG A 21 2.62 26.79 -27.24
CA ARG A 21 3.99 26.31 -26.94
C ARG A 21 3.88 24.96 -26.24
N GLN A 22 3.97 23.86 -26.99
CA GLN A 22 3.97 22.51 -26.48
C GLN A 22 5.27 22.25 -25.70
N ARG A 23 5.22 22.32 -24.36
CA ARG A 23 6.28 21.75 -23.53
C ARG A 23 6.03 20.24 -23.43
N ARG A 24 6.98 19.45 -23.92
CA ARG A 24 7.03 18.00 -23.66
C ARG A 24 7.45 17.81 -22.22
N SER A 25 6.67 17.09 -21.45
CA SER A 25 7.01 16.63 -20.11
C SER A 25 7.06 15.11 -20.14
N GLU A 26 8.17 14.55 -19.72
CA GLU A 26 8.35 13.12 -19.53
C GLU A 26 8.46 12.84 -18.03
N VAL A 27 7.72 11.84 -17.54
CA VAL A 27 7.77 11.38 -16.16
C VAL A 27 8.02 9.89 -16.19
N GLU A 28 9.17 9.47 -15.68
CA GLU A 28 9.52 8.07 -15.51
C GLU A 28 8.90 7.57 -14.22
N ALA A 29 7.76 6.89 -14.32
CA ALA A 29 7.04 6.37 -13.18
C ALA A 29 7.59 5.01 -12.69
N LEU A 30 8.24 4.25 -13.58
CA LEU A 30 8.98 3.03 -13.24
C LEU A 30 10.32 3.05 -13.99
N ARG A 31 11.39 2.68 -13.27
CA ARG A 31 12.79 2.81 -13.72
C ARG A 31 13.54 1.48 -13.59
N GLY A 32 12.93 0.38 -14.09
CA GLY A 32 13.54 -0.95 -14.05
C GLY A 32 13.35 -1.63 -12.70
N ILE A 33 12.11 -1.98 -12.35
CA ILE A 33 11.81 -2.73 -11.13
C ILE A 33 11.79 -4.24 -11.40
N ASP A 34 12.28 -5.01 -10.43
CA ASP A 34 12.39 -6.47 -10.49
C ASP A 34 11.84 -7.09 -9.21
N PHE A 35 10.80 -7.91 -9.30
CA PHE A 35 10.29 -8.70 -8.17
C PHE A 35 9.48 -9.90 -8.62
N ALA A 36 9.32 -10.87 -7.73
CA ALA A 36 8.48 -12.03 -7.94
C ALA A 36 7.58 -12.28 -6.74
N ILE A 37 6.36 -12.80 -6.99
CA ILE A 37 5.37 -13.14 -5.96
C ILE A 37 5.03 -14.62 -6.09
N GLU A 38 5.12 -15.34 -4.97
CA GLU A 38 4.81 -16.74 -4.91
C GLU A 38 3.29 -17.01 -4.79
N ARG A 39 2.88 -18.22 -5.15
CA ARG A 39 1.46 -18.63 -5.02
C ARG A 39 1.03 -18.62 -3.55
N GLY A 40 -0.14 -18.01 -3.27
CA GLY A 40 -0.69 -17.89 -1.92
C GLY A 40 -0.01 -16.83 -1.05
N GLU A 41 0.91 -16.06 -1.62
CA GLU A 41 1.61 -14.98 -0.91
C GLU A 41 0.76 -13.71 -0.88
N LEU A 42 0.73 -13.03 0.27
CA LEU A 42 0.32 -11.64 0.39
C LEU A 42 1.58 -10.77 0.36
N PHE A 43 1.80 -10.16 -0.79
CA PHE A 43 2.96 -9.32 -1.07
C PHE A 43 2.58 -7.84 -1.05
N GLY A 44 3.34 -7.03 -0.30
CA GLY A 44 3.16 -5.59 -0.20
C GLY A 44 4.08 -4.82 -1.13
N LEU A 45 3.54 -3.88 -1.90
CA LEU A 45 4.32 -2.86 -2.60
C LEU A 45 4.13 -1.53 -1.87
N LEU A 46 5.12 -1.17 -1.04
CA LEU A 46 5.10 -0.05 -0.12
C LEU A 46 5.87 1.14 -0.70
N GLY A 47 5.36 2.35 -0.52
CA GLY A 47 6.05 3.56 -0.97
C GLY A 47 5.17 4.81 -0.94
N PRO A 48 5.75 6.00 -1.13
CA PRO A 48 5.01 7.25 -1.09
C PRO A 48 4.09 7.41 -2.31
N ASN A 49 3.24 8.42 -2.28
CA ASN A 49 2.42 8.78 -3.43
C ASN A 49 3.31 9.19 -4.60
N GLY A 50 3.01 8.63 -5.80
CA GLY A 50 3.82 8.88 -7.00
C GLY A 50 5.01 7.94 -7.19
N ALA A 51 5.34 7.07 -6.24
CA ALA A 51 6.48 6.15 -6.33
C ALA A 51 6.39 5.09 -7.44
N GLY A 52 5.21 4.87 -8.04
CA GLY A 52 5.01 3.89 -9.11
C GLY A 52 4.09 2.72 -8.76
N LYS A 53 3.58 2.61 -7.52
CA LYS A 53 2.73 1.51 -7.03
C LYS A 53 1.53 1.23 -7.95
N THR A 54 0.65 2.22 -8.11
CA THR A 54 -0.54 2.12 -8.98
C THR A 54 -0.16 1.87 -10.45
N THR A 55 0.97 2.41 -10.91
CA THR A 55 1.47 2.15 -12.28
C THR A 55 1.82 0.69 -12.45
N THR A 56 2.49 0.08 -11.48
CA THR A 56 2.83 -1.35 -11.47
C THR A 56 1.56 -2.21 -11.52
N ILE A 57 0.59 -1.96 -10.61
CA ILE A 57 -0.69 -2.70 -10.62
C ILE A 57 -1.40 -2.54 -11.99
N LYS A 58 -1.47 -1.34 -12.55
CA LYS A 58 -2.13 -1.13 -13.84
C LYS A 58 -1.51 -1.92 -14.98
N ILE A 59 -0.18 -2.09 -14.98
CA ILE A 59 0.49 -2.92 -15.99
C ILE A 59 0.13 -4.39 -15.78
N LEU A 60 0.26 -4.91 -14.55
CA LEU A 60 -0.05 -6.29 -14.22
C LEU A 60 -1.54 -6.63 -14.44
N ALA A 61 -2.43 -5.68 -14.17
CA ALA A 61 -3.87 -5.79 -14.41
C ALA A 61 -4.27 -5.54 -15.88
N THR A 62 -3.33 -5.45 -16.81
CA THR A 62 -3.57 -5.25 -18.25
C THR A 62 -4.21 -3.90 -18.64
N LEU A 63 -4.18 -2.92 -17.76
CA LEU A 63 -4.78 -1.58 -17.97
C LEU A 63 -3.79 -0.58 -18.55
N LEU A 64 -2.50 -0.92 -18.54
CA LEU A 64 -1.42 -0.06 -19.02
C LEU A 64 -0.33 -0.92 -19.64
N LEU A 65 0.24 -0.45 -20.75
CA LEU A 65 1.39 -1.10 -21.38
C LEU A 65 2.69 -0.61 -20.73
N PRO A 66 3.70 -1.48 -20.51
CA PRO A 66 5.03 -1.05 -20.11
C PRO A 66 5.72 -0.26 -21.23
N SER A 67 6.72 0.56 -20.90
CA SER A 67 7.59 1.22 -21.88
C SER A 67 8.75 0.29 -22.28
N SER A 68 9.26 -0.51 -21.35
CA SER A 68 10.25 -1.58 -21.55
C SER A 68 10.23 -2.55 -20.37
N GLY A 69 11.03 -3.60 -20.43
CA GLY A 69 11.00 -4.69 -19.47
C GLY A 69 9.88 -5.68 -19.74
N SER A 70 9.70 -6.63 -18.85
CA SER A 70 8.70 -7.69 -18.97
C SER A 70 7.94 -7.93 -17.67
N ALA A 71 6.72 -8.46 -17.80
CA ALA A 71 5.95 -8.97 -16.67
C ALA A 71 5.21 -10.24 -17.07
N ARG A 72 5.02 -11.15 -16.12
CA ARG A 72 4.19 -12.35 -16.26
C ARG A 72 3.23 -12.44 -15.09
N VAL A 73 1.99 -12.79 -15.38
CA VAL A 73 0.96 -13.08 -14.37
C VAL A 73 0.38 -14.45 -14.69
N LEU A 74 0.58 -15.41 -13.79
CA LEU A 74 0.20 -16.81 -13.98
C LEU A 74 0.79 -17.42 -15.28
N GLY A 75 2.02 -17.01 -15.64
CA GLY A 75 2.73 -17.43 -16.83
C GLY A 75 2.35 -16.66 -18.12
N PHE A 76 1.34 -15.79 -18.09
CA PHE A 76 0.86 -14.99 -19.25
C PHE A 76 1.45 -13.58 -19.23
N ASP A 77 1.77 -13.06 -20.42
CA ASP A 77 2.20 -11.66 -20.59
C ASP A 77 0.98 -10.72 -20.58
N PRO A 78 0.88 -9.79 -19.61
CA PRO A 78 -0.26 -8.86 -19.52
C PRO A 78 -0.44 -7.96 -20.76
N ALA A 79 0.64 -7.66 -21.47
CA ALA A 79 0.61 -6.83 -22.66
C ALA A 79 0.17 -7.58 -23.92
N ARG A 80 0.57 -8.86 -24.02
CA ARG A 80 0.32 -9.69 -25.22
C ARG A 80 -0.89 -10.60 -25.08
N GLU A 81 -1.20 -11.06 -23.86
CA GLU A 81 -2.24 -12.02 -23.57
C GLU A 81 -3.27 -11.50 -22.54
N PRO A 82 -3.74 -10.24 -22.65
CA PRO A 82 -4.56 -9.59 -21.63
C PRO A 82 -5.84 -10.34 -21.31
N GLY A 83 -6.44 -11.02 -22.29
CA GLY A 83 -7.66 -11.80 -22.08
C GLY A 83 -7.47 -12.99 -21.14
N LYS A 84 -6.31 -13.69 -21.22
CA LYS A 84 -5.99 -14.82 -20.36
C LYS A 84 -5.70 -14.37 -18.91
N VAL A 85 -5.04 -13.21 -18.76
CA VAL A 85 -4.76 -12.60 -17.46
C VAL A 85 -6.06 -12.16 -16.79
N ARG A 86 -6.91 -11.35 -17.48
CA ARG A 86 -8.15 -10.79 -16.91
C ARG A 86 -9.12 -11.83 -16.37
N GLN A 87 -9.15 -13.02 -16.95
CA GLN A 87 -10.03 -14.11 -16.50
C GLN A 87 -9.60 -14.70 -15.14
N ARG A 88 -8.36 -14.47 -14.70
CA ARG A 88 -7.74 -15.10 -13.53
C ARG A 88 -7.35 -14.11 -12.44
N ILE A 89 -7.53 -12.83 -12.69
CA ILE A 89 -7.21 -11.77 -11.73
C ILE A 89 -8.46 -11.06 -11.25
N GLY A 90 -8.49 -10.74 -9.96
CA GLY A 90 -9.39 -9.74 -9.40
C GLY A 90 -8.63 -8.43 -9.23
N HIS A 91 -9.34 -7.31 -9.32
CA HIS A 91 -8.72 -6.02 -9.20
C HIS A 91 -9.65 -5.04 -8.46
N VAL A 92 -9.12 -4.41 -7.43
CA VAL A 92 -9.82 -3.46 -6.57
C VAL A 92 -8.96 -2.22 -6.42
N PHE A 93 -9.45 -1.09 -6.89
CA PHE A 93 -8.84 0.21 -6.62
C PHE A 93 -9.36 0.79 -5.32
N GLY A 94 -8.54 1.57 -4.64
CA GLY A 94 -9.01 2.45 -3.57
C GLY A 94 -9.94 3.53 -4.12
N GLY A 95 -10.96 3.87 -3.32
CA GLY A 95 -11.95 4.90 -3.65
C GLY A 95 -13.30 4.39 -4.13
N ASP A 96 -14.28 5.29 -4.19
CA ASP A 96 -15.71 4.99 -4.32
C ASP A 96 -16.19 4.67 -5.76
N ARG A 97 -15.29 4.46 -6.73
CA ARG A 97 -15.67 4.34 -8.14
C ARG A 97 -15.94 2.90 -8.56
N GLY A 98 -17.01 2.69 -9.33
CA GLY A 98 -17.26 1.43 -10.05
C GLY A 98 -18.37 0.57 -9.48
N MET A 99 -19.19 1.11 -8.57
CA MET A 99 -20.49 0.55 -8.18
C MET A 99 -21.62 1.45 -8.70
N TYR A 100 -22.79 0.86 -8.87
CA TYR A 100 -24.02 1.60 -9.18
C TYR A 100 -24.69 1.99 -7.87
N ASP A 101 -24.55 3.23 -7.44
CA ASP A 101 -24.99 3.73 -6.14
C ASP A 101 -26.50 3.55 -5.88
N ARG A 102 -27.31 3.67 -6.93
CA ARG A 102 -28.78 3.53 -6.84
C ARG A 102 -29.27 2.08 -6.79
N LEU A 103 -28.40 1.12 -7.08
CA LEU A 103 -28.72 -0.31 -6.96
C LEU A 103 -28.35 -0.81 -5.55
N SER A 104 -29.00 -1.91 -5.15
CA SER A 104 -28.62 -2.64 -3.95
C SER A 104 -27.23 -3.30 -4.12
N ALA A 105 -26.55 -3.64 -3.02
CA ALA A 105 -25.33 -4.43 -3.08
C ALA A 105 -25.53 -5.76 -3.80
N LEU A 106 -26.65 -6.44 -3.53
CA LEU A 106 -27.03 -7.68 -4.19
C LEU A 106 -27.18 -7.52 -5.71
N ASP A 107 -27.84 -6.45 -6.17
CA ASP A 107 -28.06 -6.23 -7.61
C ASP A 107 -26.77 -5.81 -8.31
N ASN A 108 -25.90 -5.04 -7.63
CA ASN A 108 -24.53 -4.78 -8.10
C ASN A 108 -23.77 -6.10 -8.31
N LEU A 109 -23.72 -6.97 -7.30
CA LEU A 109 -23.00 -8.23 -7.40
C LEU A 109 -23.60 -9.15 -8.47
N ARG A 110 -24.92 -9.19 -8.64
CA ARG A 110 -25.58 -9.93 -9.73
C ARG A 110 -25.16 -9.42 -11.09
N TYR A 111 -25.18 -8.11 -11.29
CA TYR A 111 -24.76 -7.47 -12.54
C TYR A 111 -23.32 -7.84 -12.89
N PHE A 112 -22.39 -7.67 -11.93
CA PHE A 112 -20.99 -8.01 -12.16
C PHE A 112 -20.74 -9.50 -12.32
N ALA A 113 -21.51 -10.37 -11.62
CA ALA A 113 -21.43 -11.80 -11.81
C ALA A 113 -21.84 -12.22 -13.25
N ASP A 114 -22.84 -11.54 -13.84
CA ASP A 114 -23.19 -11.73 -15.26
C ASP A 114 -22.07 -11.25 -16.18
N LEU A 115 -21.50 -10.09 -15.91
CA LEU A 115 -20.41 -9.53 -16.69
C LEU A 115 -19.15 -10.41 -16.67
N TYR A 116 -18.84 -11.02 -15.51
CA TYR A 116 -17.73 -11.94 -15.34
C TYR A 116 -18.06 -13.38 -15.76
N ARG A 117 -19.29 -13.62 -16.27
CA ARG A 117 -19.74 -14.92 -16.76
C ARG A 117 -19.72 -16.02 -15.69
N VAL A 118 -20.03 -15.66 -14.44
CA VAL A 118 -20.20 -16.63 -13.36
C VAL A 118 -21.39 -17.55 -13.71
N PRO A 119 -21.25 -18.88 -13.65
CA PRO A 119 -22.32 -19.80 -14.00
C PRO A 119 -23.61 -19.54 -13.20
N VAL A 120 -24.76 -19.52 -13.87
CA VAL A 120 -26.07 -19.18 -13.26
C VAL A 120 -26.34 -19.99 -12.01
N ARG A 121 -26.02 -21.30 -12.06
CA ARG A 121 -26.22 -22.26 -10.94
C ARG A 121 -25.36 -21.91 -9.70
N GLU A 122 -24.22 -21.30 -9.88
CA GLU A 122 -23.24 -20.99 -8.82
C GLU A 122 -23.41 -19.57 -8.26
N LYS A 123 -23.98 -18.66 -9.06
CA LYS A 123 -24.06 -17.23 -8.79
C LYS A 123 -24.65 -16.89 -7.43
N ARG A 124 -25.81 -17.53 -7.07
CA ARG A 124 -26.49 -17.23 -5.80
C ARG A 124 -25.64 -17.63 -4.59
N ALA A 125 -25.07 -18.83 -4.62
CA ALA A 125 -24.22 -19.32 -3.54
C ALA A 125 -22.94 -18.47 -3.41
N ARG A 126 -22.30 -18.16 -4.54
CA ARG A 126 -21.08 -17.35 -4.57
C ARG A 126 -21.30 -15.94 -4.04
N ILE A 127 -22.40 -15.29 -4.41
CA ILE A 127 -22.73 -13.95 -3.89
C ILE A 127 -22.98 -13.99 -2.38
N ALA A 128 -23.69 -14.99 -1.88
CA ALA A 128 -23.96 -15.14 -0.45
C ALA A 128 -22.65 -15.36 0.34
N GLU A 129 -21.78 -16.26 -0.13
CA GLU A 129 -20.45 -16.51 0.44
C GLU A 129 -19.60 -15.23 0.51
N LEU A 130 -19.58 -14.46 -0.58
CA LEU A 130 -18.78 -13.23 -0.63
C LEU A 130 -19.34 -12.12 0.25
N LEU A 131 -20.66 -11.99 0.36
CA LEU A 131 -21.29 -11.04 1.28
C LEU A 131 -20.99 -11.38 2.74
N ASP A 132 -20.95 -12.66 3.07
CA ASP A 132 -20.56 -13.13 4.40
C ASP A 132 -19.08 -12.83 4.67
N LEU A 133 -18.20 -13.20 3.74
CA LEU A 133 -16.75 -12.94 3.83
C LEU A 133 -16.41 -11.47 4.09
N VAL A 134 -17.13 -10.55 3.45
CA VAL A 134 -16.91 -9.12 3.61
C VAL A 134 -17.78 -8.48 4.70
N GLY A 135 -18.52 -9.27 5.49
CA GLY A 135 -19.35 -8.78 6.60
C GLY A 135 -20.48 -7.84 6.17
N LEU A 136 -21.13 -8.15 5.04
CA LEU A 136 -22.27 -7.39 4.52
C LEU A 136 -23.57 -8.20 4.50
N THR A 137 -23.59 -9.38 5.10
CA THR A 137 -24.81 -10.18 5.30
C THR A 137 -25.85 -9.40 6.11
N GLY A 138 -27.11 -9.42 5.65
CA GLY A 138 -28.19 -8.64 6.23
C GLY A 138 -28.33 -7.21 5.71
N ARG A 139 -27.32 -6.71 4.99
CA ARG A 139 -27.32 -5.37 4.38
C ARG A 139 -27.41 -5.42 2.85
N GLU A 140 -27.46 -6.59 2.25
CA GLU A 140 -27.34 -6.85 0.81
C GLU A 140 -28.44 -6.18 -0.05
N ARG A 141 -29.61 -5.90 0.55
CA ARG A 141 -30.74 -5.25 -0.13
C ARG A 141 -30.76 -3.73 -0.03
N GLU A 142 -29.88 -3.16 0.78
CA GLU A 142 -29.73 -1.71 0.89
C GLU A 142 -29.02 -1.14 -0.35
N ARG A 143 -29.38 0.08 -0.72
CA ARG A 143 -28.71 0.80 -1.82
C ARG A 143 -27.28 1.16 -1.44
N VAL A 144 -26.36 1.04 -2.38
CA VAL A 144 -24.94 1.33 -2.15
C VAL A 144 -24.71 2.80 -1.76
N GLU A 145 -25.57 3.73 -2.19
CA GLU A 145 -25.51 5.14 -1.76
C GLU A 145 -25.59 5.33 -0.24
N THR A 146 -26.23 4.39 0.48
CA THR A 146 -26.37 4.44 1.95
C THR A 146 -25.20 3.80 2.70
N TYR A 147 -24.26 3.18 1.98
CA TYR A 147 -23.12 2.51 2.58
C TYR A 147 -22.05 3.50 3.04
N SER A 148 -21.40 3.21 4.18
CA SER A 148 -20.17 3.88 4.56
C SER A 148 -19.05 3.59 3.52
N ARG A 149 -18.00 4.41 3.52
CA ARG A 149 -16.84 4.17 2.65
C ARG A 149 -16.23 2.78 2.88
N GLY A 150 -16.10 2.34 4.13
CA GLY A 150 -15.60 1.01 4.46
C GLY A 150 -16.50 -0.12 3.92
N MET A 151 -17.83 0.02 4.04
CA MET A 151 -18.78 -0.94 3.45
C MET A 151 -18.68 -0.98 1.92
N ARG A 152 -18.55 0.18 1.26
CA ARG A 152 -18.36 0.25 -0.20
C ARG A 152 -17.05 -0.44 -0.61
N GLN A 153 -15.97 -0.20 0.10
CA GLN A 153 -14.68 -0.83 -0.19
C GLN A 153 -14.74 -2.36 -0.03
N ARG A 154 -15.37 -2.86 1.03
CA ARG A 154 -15.59 -4.30 1.21
C ARG A 154 -16.47 -4.90 0.10
N LEU A 155 -17.48 -4.17 -0.36
CA LEU A 155 -18.28 -4.59 -1.51
C LEU A 155 -17.44 -4.60 -2.81
N HIS A 156 -16.49 -3.69 -2.99
CA HIS A 156 -15.53 -3.72 -4.11
C HIS A 156 -14.64 -4.96 -4.06
N ILE A 157 -14.22 -5.39 -2.87
CA ILE A 157 -13.47 -6.64 -2.69
C ILE A 157 -14.34 -7.83 -3.09
N ALA A 158 -15.59 -7.91 -2.60
CA ALA A 158 -16.53 -8.96 -2.99
C ALA A 158 -16.73 -9.02 -4.50
N ARG A 159 -16.90 -7.88 -5.16
CA ARG A 159 -16.98 -7.80 -6.64
C ARG A 159 -15.73 -8.36 -7.31
N GLY A 160 -14.54 -7.99 -6.84
CA GLY A 160 -13.26 -8.46 -7.40
C GLY A 160 -13.08 -9.98 -7.28
N LEU A 161 -13.81 -10.63 -6.38
CA LEU A 161 -13.74 -12.07 -6.10
C LEU A 161 -14.84 -12.91 -6.78
N LEU A 162 -15.82 -12.31 -7.45
CA LEU A 162 -16.99 -12.99 -8.02
C LEU A 162 -16.65 -14.18 -8.91
N HIS A 163 -15.65 -14.04 -9.77
CA HIS A 163 -15.21 -15.05 -10.74
C HIS A 163 -14.08 -15.94 -10.23
N ASP A 164 -13.89 -15.97 -8.91
CA ASP A 164 -12.90 -16.77 -8.19
C ASP A 164 -11.45 -16.63 -8.72
N PRO A 165 -10.91 -15.42 -8.77
CA PRO A 165 -9.57 -15.19 -9.32
C PRO A 165 -8.48 -15.90 -8.50
N GLU A 166 -7.39 -16.30 -9.17
CA GLU A 166 -6.19 -16.83 -8.53
C GLU A 166 -5.33 -15.74 -7.89
N VAL A 167 -5.34 -14.55 -8.48
CA VAL A 167 -4.57 -13.38 -8.04
C VAL A 167 -5.50 -12.20 -7.80
N LEU A 168 -5.33 -11.51 -6.68
CA LEU A 168 -6.07 -10.29 -6.34
C LEU A 168 -5.12 -9.10 -6.25
N PHE A 169 -5.38 -8.05 -6.99
CA PHE A 169 -4.70 -6.76 -6.89
C PHE A 169 -5.54 -5.80 -6.05
N LEU A 170 -4.94 -5.28 -4.98
CA LEU A 170 -5.54 -4.30 -4.06
C LEU A 170 -4.71 -3.03 -4.10
N ASP A 171 -5.21 -1.98 -4.73
CA ASP A 171 -4.50 -0.70 -4.85
C ASP A 171 -5.01 0.27 -3.79
N GLU A 172 -4.23 0.45 -2.71
CA GLU A 172 -4.51 1.31 -1.56
C GLU A 172 -5.93 1.09 -0.96
N PRO A 173 -6.29 -0.14 -0.54
CA PRO A 173 -7.67 -0.50 -0.22
C PRO A 173 -8.24 0.21 1.01
N THR A 174 -7.41 0.77 1.88
CA THR A 174 -7.83 1.44 3.12
C THR A 174 -7.77 2.97 3.04
N ILE A 175 -7.36 3.51 1.88
CA ILE A 175 -7.20 4.96 1.72
C ILE A 175 -8.52 5.71 1.97
N GLY A 176 -8.46 6.74 2.84
CA GLY A 176 -9.61 7.60 3.13
C GLY A 176 -10.73 6.94 3.94
N LEU A 177 -10.48 5.75 4.50
CA LEU A 177 -11.38 5.11 5.45
C LEU A 177 -11.12 5.63 6.87
N ASP A 178 -12.16 5.61 7.70
CA ASP A 178 -12.01 5.76 9.14
C ASP A 178 -11.30 4.54 9.77
N PRO A 179 -10.78 4.63 11.01
CA PRO A 179 -10.04 3.53 11.63
C PRO A 179 -10.80 2.21 11.72
N VAL A 180 -12.11 2.26 11.93
CA VAL A 180 -12.96 1.07 12.02
C VAL A 180 -13.10 0.42 10.66
N GLY A 181 -13.47 1.19 9.63
CA GLY A 181 -13.58 0.70 8.26
C GLY A 181 -12.27 0.15 7.71
N ALA A 182 -11.14 0.81 8.01
CA ALA A 182 -9.83 0.34 7.61
C ALA A 182 -9.48 -1.01 8.27
N ARG A 183 -9.81 -1.18 9.57
CA ARG A 183 -9.63 -2.45 10.28
C ARG A 183 -10.46 -3.57 9.66
N GLU A 184 -11.75 -3.34 9.38
CA GLU A 184 -12.64 -4.32 8.77
C GLU A 184 -12.16 -4.76 7.37
N VAL A 185 -11.58 -3.83 6.59
CA VAL A 185 -10.96 -4.15 5.29
C VAL A 185 -9.71 -5.02 5.49
N ARG A 186 -8.83 -4.71 6.46
CA ARG A 186 -7.65 -5.53 6.76
C ARG A 186 -8.03 -6.94 7.22
N GLU A 187 -9.04 -7.07 8.08
CA GLU A 187 -9.58 -8.39 8.51
C GLU A 187 -10.06 -9.19 7.30
N THR A 188 -10.75 -8.55 6.34
CA THR A 188 -11.17 -9.20 5.08
C THR A 188 -9.97 -9.67 4.26
N VAL A 189 -8.93 -8.84 4.11
CA VAL A 189 -7.71 -9.19 3.36
C VAL A 189 -6.95 -10.33 4.05
N ALA A 190 -6.87 -10.32 5.38
CA ALA A 190 -6.26 -11.40 6.16
C ALA A 190 -7.02 -12.73 5.98
N ALA A 191 -8.35 -12.70 5.96
CA ALA A 191 -9.17 -13.88 5.69
C ALA A 191 -8.93 -14.46 4.29
N LEU A 192 -8.77 -13.63 3.27
CA LEU A 192 -8.43 -14.06 1.91
C LEU A 192 -7.06 -14.74 1.83
N ARG A 193 -6.07 -14.25 2.58
CA ARG A 193 -4.76 -14.88 2.70
C ARG A 193 -4.87 -16.29 3.27
N THR A 194 -5.66 -16.50 4.33
CA THR A 194 -5.85 -17.84 4.92
C THR A 194 -6.55 -18.82 3.98
N GLN A 195 -7.31 -18.32 3.00
CA GLN A 195 -7.89 -19.13 1.92
C GLN A 195 -6.90 -19.45 0.78
N GLY A 196 -5.64 -19.06 0.92
CA GLY A 196 -4.57 -19.34 -0.07
C GLY A 196 -4.61 -18.45 -1.32
N LYS A 197 -5.32 -17.33 -1.31
CA LYS A 197 -5.30 -16.37 -2.43
C LYS A 197 -3.95 -15.67 -2.53
N THR A 198 -3.46 -15.52 -3.74
CA THR A 198 -2.28 -14.66 -3.99
C THR A 198 -2.72 -13.21 -4.08
N ILE A 199 -2.11 -12.33 -3.29
CA ILE A 199 -2.54 -10.92 -3.20
C ILE A 199 -1.34 -10.02 -3.39
N LEU A 200 -1.45 -9.06 -4.31
CA LEU A 200 -0.55 -7.90 -4.38
C LEU A 200 -1.30 -6.68 -3.82
N LEU A 201 -0.83 -6.23 -2.65
CA LEU A 201 -1.35 -5.07 -1.95
C LEU A 201 -0.43 -3.88 -2.17
N THR A 202 -0.95 -2.73 -2.61
CA THR A 202 -0.20 -1.47 -2.51
C THR A 202 -0.71 -0.65 -1.34
N THR A 203 0.21 -0.04 -0.63
CA THR A 203 -0.11 0.87 0.48
C THR A 203 1.02 1.87 0.69
N HIS A 204 0.72 2.98 1.33
CA HIS A 204 1.69 3.89 1.91
C HIS A 204 1.66 3.86 3.45
N TYR A 205 0.81 3.02 4.03
CA TYR A 205 0.73 2.80 5.48
C TYR A 205 1.62 1.63 5.89
N MET A 206 2.73 1.93 6.58
CA MET A 206 3.72 0.95 7.03
C MET A 206 3.12 -0.09 7.98
N TYR A 207 2.23 0.36 8.87
CA TYR A 207 1.51 -0.51 9.78
C TYR A 207 0.68 -1.59 9.05
N GLU A 208 -0.02 -1.22 7.98
CA GLU A 208 -0.80 -2.15 7.18
C GLU A 208 0.07 -3.21 6.50
N ALA A 209 1.21 -2.79 5.95
CA ALA A 209 2.17 -3.70 5.35
C ALA A 209 2.82 -4.64 6.38
N ASP A 210 3.15 -4.14 7.57
CA ASP A 210 3.72 -4.92 8.68
C ASP A 210 2.74 -5.98 9.21
N GLU A 211 1.44 -5.62 9.32
CA GLU A 211 0.38 -6.50 9.82
C GLU A 211 0.02 -7.60 8.83
N LEU A 212 -0.11 -7.27 7.55
CA LEU A 212 -0.72 -8.15 6.55
C LEU A 212 0.29 -8.92 5.70
N CYS A 213 1.39 -8.29 5.30
CA CYS A 213 2.25 -8.81 4.24
C CYS A 213 3.27 -9.83 4.74
N GLN A 214 3.48 -10.89 3.97
CA GLN A 214 4.54 -11.88 4.22
C GLN A 214 5.88 -11.37 3.72
N ARG A 215 5.87 -10.68 2.58
CA ARG A 215 7.03 -9.95 2.03
C ARG A 215 6.58 -8.59 1.52
N ILE A 216 7.52 -7.66 1.55
CA ILE A 216 7.31 -6.27 1.15
C ILE A 216 8.43 -5.88 0.19
N ALA A 217 8.08 -5.19 -0.89
CA ALA A 217 9.03 -4.42 -1.67
C ALA A 217 8.77 -2.93 -1.43
N VAL A 218 9.81 -2.21 -1.06
CA VAL A 218 9.78 -0.75 -0.90
C VAL A 218 10.14 -0.11 -2.23
N ILE A 219 9.20 0.66 -2.79
CA ILE A 219 9.41 1.40 -4.02
C ILE A 219 9.52 2.89 -3.72
N ASN A 220 10.56 3.53 -4.24
CA ASN A 220 10.77 4.97 -4.16
C ASN A 220 11.23 5.49 -5.52
N ASP A 221 10.64 6.59 -5.98
CA ASP A 221 10.99 7.27 -7.24
C ASP A 221 11.13 6.32 -8.45
N GLY A 222 10.22 5.34 -8.54
CA GLY A 222 10.17 4.35 -9.63
C GLY A 222 11.20 3.22 -9.54
N LYS A 223 11.95 3.09 -8.45
CA LYS A 223 12.94 2.02 -8.22
C LYS A 223 12.61 1.24 -6.96
N LEU A 224 13.03 -0.01 -6.88
CA LEU A 224 12.97 -0.78 -5.64
C LEU A 224 14.19 -0.41 -4.76
N ALA A 225 13.90 0.13 -3.57
CA ALA A 225 14.92 0.45 -2.56
C ALA A 225 15.30 -0.79 -1.74
N ALA A 226 14.33 -1.66 -1.44
CA ALA A 226 14.54 -2.90 -0.69
C ALA A 226 13.39 -3.89 -0.93
N ALA A 227 13.65 -5.17 -0.68
CA ALA A 227 12.61 -6.19 -0.57
C ALA A 227 13.00 -7.21 0.50
N GLY A 228 12.00 -7.77 1.19
CA GLY A 228 12.17 -8.77 2.24
C GLY A 228 10.92 -8.96 3.08
N THR A 229 10.99 -9.79 4.09
CA THR A 229 9.94 -9.89 5.12
C THR A 229 9.92 -8.61 5.97
N PRO A 230 8.79 -8.26 6.62
CA PRO A 230 8.76 -7.14 7.57
C PRO A 230 9.88 -7.21 8.62
N SER A 231 10.16 -8.42 9.14
CA SER A 231 11.23 -8.64 10.11
C SER A 231 12.63 -8.37 9.55
N GLU A 232 12.92 -8.81 8.31
CA GLU A 232 14.19 -8.53 7.64
C GLU A 232 14.39 -7.04 7.37
N LEU A 233 13.33 -6.34 6.98
CA LEU A 233 13.40 -4.89 6.76
C LEU A 233 13.63 -4.14 8.09
N LYS A 234 12.94 -4.51 9.16
CA LYS A 234 13.16 -3.95 10.51
C LYS A 234 14.55 -4.29 11.06
N ALA A 235 15.11 -5.45 10.72
CA ALA A 235 16.44 -5.83 11.17
C ALA A 235 17.56 -4.88 10.71
N ARG A 236 17.35 -4.13 9.63
CA ARG A 236 18.31 -3.11 9.13
C ARG A 236 18.54 -1.95 10.11
N VAL A 237 17.56 -1.70 10.96
CA VAL A 237 17.58 -0.64 11.97
C VAL A 237 17.48 -1.19 13.40
N ARG A 238 17.61 -2.52 13.57
CA ARG A 238 17.38 -3.23 14.85
C ARG A 238 18.30 -2.77 15.98
N ASP A 239 19.55 -2.44 15.65
CA ASP A 239 20.53 -2.00 16.62
C ASP A 239 20.35 -0.53 17.01
N ARG A 240 19.34 0.15 16.45
CA ARG A 240 19.01 1.52 16.76
C ARG A 240 17.90 1.59 17.81
N THR A 241 17.96 2.64 18.61
CA THR A 241 16.88 3.05 19.51
C THR A 241 16.21 4.27 18.90
N VAL A 242 14.88 4.30 18.89
CA VAL A 242 14.12 5.47 18.47
C VAL A 242 13.70 6.26 19.71
N VAL A 243 14.08 7.52 19.74
CA VAL A 243 13.62 8.47 20.77
C VAL A 243 12.62 9.41 20.13
N GLU A 244 11.37 9.36 20.58
CA GLU A 244 10.31 10.30 20.20
C GLU A 244 10.27 11.42 21.23
N VAL A 245 10.40 12.66 20.76
CA VAL A 245 10.30 13.85 21.60
C VAL A 245 9.17 14.73 21.08
N GLU A 246 8.13 14.88 21.87
CA GLU A 246 7.05 15.82 21.59
C GLU A 246 7.46 17.24 21.97
N THR A 247 7.33 18.18 21.04
CA THR A 247 7.70 19.59 21.24
C THR A 247 6.57 20.52 20.79
N PHE A 248 6.46 21.68 21.45
CA PHE A 248 5.52 22.74 21.09
C PHE A 248 6.29 23.94 20.53
N GLY A 249 6.48 23.90 19.24
CA GLY A 249 7.34 24.85 18.51
C GLY A 249 8.81 24.42 18.54
N ILE A 250 9.42 24.27 17.38
CA ILE A 250 10.83 23.95 17.23
C ILE A 250 11.42 24.80 16.09
N ASP A 251 12.64 25.27 16.29
CA ASP A 251 13.41 25.99 15.30
C ASP A 251 14.21 25.01 14.42
N ASP A 252 14.28 25.27 13.11
CA ASP A 252 15.07 24.47 12.18
C ASP A 252 16.55 24.40 12.60
N ALA A 253 17.08 25.46 13.23
CA ALA A 253 18.42 25.46 13.77
C ALA A 253 18.65 24.42 14.87
N VAL A 254 17.62 24.10 15.67
CA VAL A 254 17.68 23.04 16.67
C VAL A 254 17.71 21.68 15.99
N LEU A 255 16.87 21.46 14.97
CA LEU A 255 16.84 20.21 14.20
C LEU A 255 18.21 19.92 13.55
N GLU A 256 18.87 20.94 13.00
CA GLU A 256 20.22 20.79 12.43
C GLU A 256 21.26 20.41 13.49
N ARG A 257 21.20 21.01 14.70
CA ARG A 257 22.10 20.59 15.80
C ARG A 257 21.84 19.14 16.22
N LEU A 258 20.57 18.71 16.30
CA LEU A 258 20.24 17.33 16.62
C LEU A 258 20.78 16.34 15.58
N ARG A 259 20.77 16.69 14.31
CA ARG A 259 21.36 15.87 13.21
C ARG A 259 22.88 15.69 13.34
N LEU A 260 23.56 16.69 13.93
CA LEU A 260 25.02 16.68 14.10
C LEU A 260 25.48 16.00 15.40
N LEU A 261 24.57 15.59 16.27
CA LEU A 261 24.94 14.91 17.52
C LEU A 261 25.57 13.55 17.23
N GLU A 262 26.68 13.28 17.93
CA GLU A 262 27.36 11.98 17.85
C GLU A 262 26.42 10.82 18.28
N GLY A 263 26.32 9.81 17.45
CA GLY A 263 25.45 8.65 17.67
C GLY A 263 24.03 8.80 17.13
N VAL A 264 23.67 9.96 16.57
CA VAL A 264 22.41 10.16 15.82
C VAL A 264 22.58 9.62 14.40
N ALA A 265 21.72 8.70 14.00
CA ALA A 265 21.70 8.14 12.66
C ALA A 265 20.74 8.90 11.73
N SER A 266 19.56 9.30 12.24
CA SER A 266 18.59 10.11 11.50
C SER A 266 17.72 10.94 12.44
N VAL A 267 17.22 12.08 11.93
CA VAL A 267 16.22 12.94 12.59
C VAL A 267 15.11 13.20 11.61
N ALA A 268 13.89 12.79 11.97
CA ALA A 268 12.66 13.10 11.24
C ALA A 268 11.70 13.88 12.14
N THR A 269 10.75 14.58 11.53
CA THR A 269 9.71 15.31 12.26
C THR A 269 8.33 14.95 11.73
N GLU A 270 7.38 14.80 12.64
CA GLU A 270 5.98 14.58 12.32
C GLU A 270 5.12 15.62 13.05
N THR A 271 4.20 16.25 12.35
CA THR A 271 3.26 17.18 12.99
C THR A 271 2.04 16.42 13.45
N ARG A 272 1.75 16.43 14.77
CA ARG A 272 0.56 15.84 15.38
C ARG A 272 -0.24 16.95 16.07
N GLU A 273 -1.36 17.30 15.47
CA GLU A 273 -2.23 18.39 15.96
C GLU A 273 -1.50 19.72 16.17
N GLN A 274 -1.20 20.10 17.43
CA GLN A 274 -0.49 21.32 17.80
C GLN A 274 0.97 21.07 18.19
N ALA A 275 1.43 19.80 18.19
CA ALA A 275 2.78 19.41 18.56
C ALA A 275 3.57 18.94 17.35
N VAL A 276 4.89 19.11 17.41
CA VAL A 276 5.85 18.49 16.51
C VAL A 276 6.55 17.37 17.26
N VAL A 277 6.42 16.14 16.76
CA VAL A 277 7.13 14.98 17.29
C VAL A 277 8.44 14.83 16.52
N ILE A 278 9.56 14.91 17.22
CA ILE A 278 10.89 14.65 16.69
C ILE A 278 11.20 13.18 16.88
N LEU A 279 11.53 12.48 15.82
CA LEU A 279 11.92 11.08 15.79
C LEU A 279 13.43 11.01 15.59
N VAL A 280 14.16 10.62 16.62
CA VAL A 280 15.62 10.48 16.55
C VAL A 280 15.99 9.02 16.61
N GLN A 281 16.65 8.52 15.57
CA GLN A 281 17.22 7.18 15.54
C GLN A 281 18.69 7.22 15.97
N SER A 282 19.09 6.32 16.85
CA SER A 282 20.45 6.31 17.40
C SER A 282 20.94 4.91 17.73
N ASN A 283 22.23 4.71 17.57
CA ASN A 283 22.95 3.52 18.01
C ASN A 283 23.44 3.64 19.47
N SER A 284 23.23 4.79 20.14
CA SER A 284 23.78 5.08 21.46
C SER A 284 22.83 4.81 22.64
N GLY A 285 21.65 4.23 22.38
CA GLY A 285 20.71 3.84 23.44
C GLY A 285 20.25 4.99 24.36
N ALA A 286 20.08 4.68 25.65
CA ALA A 286 19.52 5.61 26.64
C ALA A 286 20.41 6.85 26.91
N GLU A 287 21.72 6.79 26.65
CA GLU A 287 22.61 7.93 26.86
C GLU A 287 22.30 9.11 25.93
N LEU A 288 21.76 8.81 24.75
CA LEU A 288 21.33 9.84 23.80
C LEU A 288 20.21 10.71 24.37
N VAL A 289 19.27 10.14 25.12
CA VAL A 289 18.11 10.88 25.65
C VAL A 289 18.56 12.10 26.45
N GLN A 290 19.58 11.95 27.30
CA GLN A 290 20.11 13.06 28.10
C GLN A 290 20.76 14.15 27.23
N ARG A 291 21.44 13.76 26.15
CA ARG A 291 22.06 14.73 25.21
C ARG A 291 20.98 15.47 24.41
N LEU A 292 19.98 14.75 23.91
CA LEU A 292 18.85 15.35 23.22
C LEU A 292 18.12 16.39 24.09
N LEU A 293 17.83 16.05 25.34
CA LEU A 293 17.16 16.97 26.27
C LEU A 293 17.98 18.23 26.57
N ARG A 294 19.32 18.16 26.60
CA ARG A 294 20.19 19.35 26.74
C ARG A 294 20.11 20.26 25.52
N GLU A 295 20.11 19.69 24.30
CA GLU A 295 19.98 20.49 23.06
C GLU A 295 18.58 21.12 22.92
N LEU A 296 17.57 20.52 23.53
CA LEU A 296 16.18 20.97 23.54
C LEU A 296 15.84 21.89 24.73
N ASP A 297 16.81 22.27 25.56
CA ASP A 297 16.60 23.04 26.79
C ASP A 297 15.86 24.38 26.59
N SER A 298 15.97 24.96 25.37
CA SER A 298 15.24 26.17 24.98
C SER A 298 13.86 25.91 24.37
N THR A 299 13.46 24.63 24.25
CA THR A 299 12.22 24.21 23.57
C THR A 299 11.23 23.66 24.59
N ASN A 300 9.94 23.94 24.41
CA ASN A 300 8.91 23.33 25.26
C ASN A 300 8.78 21.85 24.92
N VAL A 301 9.42 20.99 25.72
CA VAL A 301 9.38 19.54 25.60
C VAL A 301 8.17 19.00 26.36
N GLY A 302 7.33 18.25 25.67
CA GLY A 302 6.22 17.50 26.27
C GLY A 302 6.66 16.08 26.67
N ARG A 303 6.18 15.09 25.93
CA ARG A 303 6.45 13.67 26.21
C ARG A 303 7.72 13.20 25.51
N VAL A 304 8.50 12.37 26.22
CA VAL A 304 9.67 11.66 25.68
C VAL A 304 9.45 10.15 25.81
N ILE A 305 9.58 9.43 24.69
CA ILE A 305 9.40 7.97 24.65
C ILE A 305 10.61 7.36 23.98
N THR A 306 11.08 6.26 24.52
CA THR A 306 12.08 5.41 23.88
C THR A 306 11.41 4.11 23.45
N ARG A 307 11.57 3.71 22.19
CA ARG A 307 10.97 2.49 21.64
C ARG A 307 11.91 1.76 20.68
N GLU A 308 11.58 0.52 20.40
CA GLU A 308 12.21 -0.24 19.33
C GLU A 308 11.79 0.32 17.94
N PRO A 309 12.65 0.17 16.94
CA PRO A 309 12.33 0.58 15.58
C PRO A 309 11.16 -0.21 14.97
N THR A 310 10.32 0.50 14.26
CA THR A 310 9.19 -0.05 13.48
C THR A 310 9.56 -0.19 12.00
N LEU A 311 8.65 -0.73 11.21
CA LEU A 311 8.79 -0.75 9.74
C LEU A 311 8.84 0.68 9.15
N GLU A 312 8.20 1.65 9.80
CA GLU A 312 8.23 3.06 9.40
C GLU A 312 9.63 3.65 9.54
N ASP A 313 10.32 3.34 10.64
CA ASP A 313 11.71 3.78 10.86
C ASP A 313 12.66 3.15 9.85
N ALA A 314 12.46 1.87 9.51
CA ALA A 314 13.23 1.19 8.47
C ALA A 314 12.96 1.80 7.08
N TYR A 315 11.71 2.17 6.80
CA TYR A 315 11.34 2.82 5.55
C TYR A 315 12.01 4.18 5.39
N VAL A 316 12.01 5.02 6.43
CA VAL A 316 12.68 6.34 6.41
C VAL A 316 14.18 6.19 6.12
N ASP A 317 14.84 5.23 6.76
CA ASP A 317 16.25 4.91 6.50
C ASP A 317 16.51 4.48 5.06
N LEU A 318 15.67 3.60 4.51
CA LEU A 318 15.77 3.08 3.15
C LEU A 318 15.58 4.17 2.08
N VAL A 319 14.68 5.12 2.32
CA VAL A 319 14.37 6.21 1.38
C VAL A 319 15.43 7.31 1.42
N GLN A 320 16.03 7.57 2.58
CA GLN A 320 17.12 8.57 2.73
C GLN A 320 18.47 8.05 2.21
N SER A 321 18.66 6.73 2.18
CA SER A 321 19.90 6.07 1.72
C SER A 321 19.90 5.74 0.22
N ALA A 322 18.77 5.87 -0.47
CA ALA A 322 18.59 5.57 -1.90
C ALA A 322 18.71 6.81 -2.78
#